data_c5fe41c888a9b92a7441d4176d8e0d0a
#
_entry.id   c5fe41c888a9b92a7441d4176d8e0d0a
#
_cell.length_a   1.000
_cell.length_b   1.000
_cell.length_c   1.000
_cell.angle_alpha   90.00
_cell.angle_beta   90.00
_cell.angle_gamma   90.00
#
_symmetry.space_group_name_H-M   'P 1'
#
loop_
_entity.id
_entity.type
_entity.pdbx_description
1 polymer ?
#
loop_
_entity_poly.entity_id
_entity_poly.type
_entity_poly.pdbx_seq_one_letter_code
_entity_poly.pdbx_strand_id
1 'polypeptide(L)'
;VKELQEYLEENVMSKFDPLESALSVPLAKKFESPKYSFEYYQPTEDKKDSNHVVVSWLLGKSYDSFNLLEKYFLSSLLIDNSSSPLRHALETTDLGSSISPIMGLEPSNKELVFAVGLEGVLPDKAKDIEKLVIGSLESALCGGISQSKIDAALHQLEISQRETVSYTHLR
;
A
#
# COMPACT_ATOMS: atom_id res chain seq x y z
N VAL A 1 4.81 38.06 -8.40
CA VAL A 1 5.65 36.83 -8.34
C VAL A 1 7.11 37.17 -8.10
N LYS A 2 7.71 38.11 -8.87
CA LYS A 2 9.12 38.51 -8.72
C LYS A 2 9.44 39.10 -7.34
N GLU A 3 8.63 40.02 -6.85
CA GLU A 3 8.81 40.65 -5.52
C GLU A 3 8.76 39.63 -4.37
N LEU A 4 7.90 38.59 -4.49
CA LEU A 4 7.82 37.51 -3.50
C LEU A 4 9.07 36.62 -3.57
N GLN A 5 9.57 36.36 -4.77
CA GLN A 5 10.78 35.57 -4.98
C GLN A 5 12.00 36.28 -4.39
N GLU A 6 12.17 37.57 -4.71
CA GLU A 6 13.24 38.43 -4.16
C GLU A 6 13.16 38.49 -2.62
N TYR A 7 11.93 38.65 -2.07
CA TYR A 7 11.74 38.63 -0.62
C TYR A 7 12.16 37.31 0.02
N LEU A 8 11.80 36.16 -0.59
CA LEU A 8 12.20 34.84 -0.10
C LEU A 8 13.70 34.61 -0.20
N GLU A 9 14.32 35.02 -1.29
CA GLU A 9 15.77 34.87 -1.45
C GLU A 9 16.53 35.73 -0.42
N GLU A 10 16.17 36.98 -0.24
CA GLU A 10 16.87 37.90 0.67
C GLU A 10 16.59 37.57 2.15
N ASN A 11 15.35 37.24 2.51
CA ASN A 11 14.96 37.14 3.92
C ASN A 11 14.94 35.72 4.46
N VAL A 12 14.94 34.69 3.60
CA VAL A 12 14.88 33.28 4.00
C VAL A 12 16.09 32.52 3.47
N MET A 13 16.22 32.40 2.16
CA MET A 13 17.23 31.53 1.55
C MET A 13 18.68 31.96 1.82
N SER A 14 18.93 33.27 1.86
CA SER A 14 20.25 33.81 2.18
C SER A 14 20.79 33.45 3.57
N LYS A 15 19.93 32.92 4.45
CA LYS A 15 20.32 32.49 5.81
C LYS A 15 20.74 31.03 5.88
N PHE A 16 20.67 30.30 4.78
CA PHE A 16 21.01 28.88 4.70
C PHE A 16 22.15 28.68 3.70
N ASP A 17 23.14 27.92 4.11
CA ASP A 17 24.17 27.47 3.18
C ASP A 17 23.65 26.32 2.30
N PRO A 18 24.07 26.24 1.03
CA PRO A 18 23.71 25.11 0.18
C PRO A 18 24.20 23.79 0.78
N LEU A 19 23.31 22.81 0.86
CA LEU A 19 23.67 21.48 1.31
C LEU A 19 24.39 20.75 0.17
N GLU A 20 25.68 20.52 0.28
CA GLU A 20 26.49 19.81 -0.75
C GLU A 20 26.24 18.30 -0.78
N SER A 21 25.49 17.74 0.19
CA SER A 21 25.25 16.31 0.25
C SER A 21 24.00 15.91 -0.53
N ALA A 22 24.18 15.02 -1.49
CA ALA A 22 23.04 14.31 -2.09
C ALA A 22 22.35 13.47 -0.99
N LEU A 23 21.15 13.88 -0.59
CA LEU A 23 20.31 13.10 0.32
C LEU A 23 19.83 11.83 -0.39
N SER A 24 20.64 10.78 -0.32
CA SER A 24 20.29 9.47 -0.85
C SER A 24 19.72 8.60 0.26
N VAL A 25 18.42 8.30 0.16
CA VAL A 25 17.80 7.30 1.03
C VAL A 25 18.21 5.92 0.51
N PRO A 26 18.86 5.05 1.31
CA PRO A 26 19.20 3.70 0.89
C PRO A 26 17.93 2.85 0.70
N LEU A 27 18.05 1.74 -0.04
CA LEU A 27 17.00 0.73 -0.08
C LEU A 27 16.96 -0.02 1.25
N ALA A 28 15.78 -0.48 1.64
CA ALA A 28 15.61 -1.28 2.83
C ALA A 28 16.35 -2.63 2.69
N LYS A 29 16.95 -3.08 3.79
CA LYS A 29 17.53 -4.42 3.83
C LYS A 29 16.40 -5.45 3.87
N LYS A 30 16.34 -6.33 2.87
CA LYS A 30 15.36 -7.42 2.84
C LYS A 30 15.56 -8.35 4.05
N PHE A 31 14.47 -8.77 4.63
CA PHE A 31 14.48 -9.76 5.69
C PHE A 31 14.72 -11.15 5.11
N GLU A 32 15.52 -11.98 5.79
CA GLU A 32 15.75 -13.39 5.43
C GLU A 32 14.58 -14.28 5.87
N SER A 33 13.82 -13.83 6.84
CA SER A 33 12.62 -14.51 7.37
C SER A 33 11.58 -13.48 7.78
N PRO A 34 10.30 -13.86 7.92
CA PRO A 34 9.26 -12.96 8.40
C PRO A 34 9.65 -12.29 9.72
N LYS A 35 9.36 -11.01 9.84
CA LYS A 35 9.55 -10.22 11.06
C LYS A 35 8.21 -9.89 11.68
N TYR A 36 8.14 -9.99 12.99
CA TYR A 36 6.96 -9.63 13.77
C TYR A 36 7.30 -8.40 14.60
N SER A 37 6.46 -7.38 14.51
CA SER A 37 6.55 -6.15 15.30
C SER A 37 5.23 -5.93 16.02
N PHE A 38 5.30 -5.43 17.24
CA PHE A 38 4.15 -5.10 18.06
C PHE A 38 4.30 -3.65 18.48
N GLU A 39 3.36 -2.82 18.05
CA GLU A 39 3.32 -1.40 18.36
C GLU A 39 2.07 -1.09 19.19
N TYR A 40 2.24 -0.26 20.20
CA TYR A 40 1.14 0.19 21.04
C TYR A 40 0.81 1.63 20.69
N TYR A 41 -0.46 1.91 20.50
CA TYR A 41 -0.95 3.28 20.37
C TYR A 41 -1.97 3.58 21.47
N GLN A 42 -2.10 4.85 21.83
CA GLN A 42 -3.07 5.25 22.81
C GLN A 42 -4.44 5.42 22.12
N PRO A 43 -5.45 4.60 22.44
CA PRO A 43 -6.75 4.73 21.82
C PRO A 43 -7.38 6.05 22.27
N THR A 44 -7.87 6.82 21.31
CA THR A 44 -8.78 7.94 21.57
C THR A 44 -10.16 7.36 21.80
N GLU A 45 -10.57 7.27 23.06
CA GLU A 45 -11.86 6.78 23.55
C GLU A 45 -12.12 5.28 23.41
N ASP A 46 -12.65 4.69 24.47
CA ASP A 46 -13.22 3.36 24.77
C ASP A 46 -13.49 2.32 23.66
N LYS A 47 -12.66 2.22 22.62
CA LYS A 47 -12.73 1.11 21.68
C LYS A 47 -11.91 -0.06 22.20
N LYS A 48 -12.59 -1.01 22.86
CA LYS A 48 -11.98 -2.26 23.34
C LYS A 48 -11.39 -3.13 22.20
N ASP A 49 -11.76 -2.87 20.94
CA ASP A 49 -11.43 -3.70 19.79
C ASP A 49 -10.69 -2.93 18.69
N SER A 50 -9.69 -2.14 19.07
CA SER A 50 -8.93 -1.31 18.12
C SER A 50 -7.59 -1.92 17.68
N ASN A 51 -7.36 -3.21 17.95
CA ASN A 51 -6.13 -3.87 17.51
C ASN A 51 -6.16 -4.11 16.00
N HIS A 52 -5.05 -3.82 15.35
CA HIS A 52 -4.84 -4.11 13.93
C HIS A 52 -3.82 -5.22 13.76
N VAL A 53 -4.07 -6.14 12.85
CA VAL A 53 -3.08 -7.10 12.38
C VAL A 53 -2.91 -6.89 10.89
N VAL A 54 -1.69 -6.56 10.48
CA VAL A 54 -1.35 -6.28 9.09
C VAL A 54 -0.18 -7.15 8.67
N VAL A 55 -0.32 -7.81 7.53
CA VAL A 55 0.75 -8.52 6.84
C VAL A 55 1.21 -7.68 5.69
N SER A 56 2.53 -7.46 5.56
CA SER A 56 3.08 -6.58 4.52
C SER A 56 4.31 -7.16 3.85
N TRP A 57 4.52 -6.76 2.59
CA TRP A 57 5.64 -7.18 1.74
C TRP A 57 6.30 -5.99 1.07
N LEU A 58 7.62 -6.04 0.97
CA LEU A 58 8.41 -5.17 0.10
C LEU A 58 8.44 -5.75 -1.31
N LEU A 59 7.94 -4.99 -2.30
CA LEU A 59 7.75 -5.45 -3.68
C LEU A 59 8.73 -4.84 -4.68
N GLY A 60 9.77 -4.16 -4.20
CA GLY A 60 10.80 -3.55 -5.05
C GLY A 60 10.62 -2.04 -5.21
N LYS A 61 11.30 -1.46 -6.18
CA LYS A 61 11.48 -0.01 -6.32
C LYS A 61 10.23 0.67 -6.88
N SER A 62 9.76 1.74 -6.23
CA SER A 62 8.59 2.51 -6.66
C SER A 62 8.85 3.38 -7.90
N TYR A 63 10.10 3.77 -8.13
CA TYR A 63 10.50 4.60 -9.28
C TYR A 63 10.77 3.80 -10.57
N ASP A 64 10.63 2.49 -10.55
CA ASP A 64 10.59 1.64 -11.73
C ASP A 64 9.14 1.59 -12.23
N SER A 65 8.83 2.32 -13.28
CA SER A 65 7.47 2.49 -13.79
C SER A 65 6.83 1.17 -14.24
N PHE A 66 7.60 0.24 -14.79
CA PHE A 66 7.08 -1.06 -15.20
C PHE A 66 6.74 -1.92 -13.98
N ASN A 67 7.66 -2.00 -13.01
CA ASN A 67 7.43 -2.69 -11.76
C ASN A 67 6.22 -2.11 -10.99
N LEU A 68 6.10 -0.79 -10.96
CA LEU A 68 4.97 -0.10 -10.33
C LEU A 68 3.64 -0.49 -10.97
N LEU A 69 3.56 -0.43 -12.31
CA LEU A 69 2.35 -0.77 -13.05
C LEU A 69 1.94 -2.25 -12.85
N GLU A 70 2.93 -3.16 -12.91
CA GLU A 70 2.71 -4.58 -12.64
C GLU A 70 2.14 -4.82 -11.23
N LYS A 71 2.67 -4.13 -10.21
CA LYS A 71 2.21 -4.29 -8.83
C LYS A 71 0.86 -3.63 -8.59
N TYR A 72 0.56 -2.52 -9.25
CA TYR A 72 -0.78 -1.95 -9.25
C TYR A 72 -1.81 -2.91 -9.83
N PHE A 73 -1.50 -3.48 -10.99
CA PHE A 73 -2.37 -4.46 -11.63
C PHE A 73 -2.59 -5.70 -10.77
N LEU A 74 -1.52 -6.26 -10.20
CA LEU A 74 -1.61 -7.41 -9.28
C LEU A 74 -2.43 -7.07 -8.03
N SER A 75 -2.20 -5.91 -7.43
CA SER A 75 -2.96 -5.43 -6.29
C SER A 75 -4.45 -5.35 -6.61
N SER A 76 -4.82 -4.77 -7.76
CA SER A 76 -6.23 -4.67 -8.17
C SER A 76 -6.90 -6.04 -8.33
N LEU A 77 -6.21 -7.02 -8.90
CA LEU A 77 -6.73 -8.39 -9.01
C LEU A 77 -6.99 -9.04 -7.65
N LEU A 78 -6.16 -8.73 -6.66
CA LEU A 78 -6.22 -9.37 -5.34
C LEU A 78 -7.22 -8.73 -4.38
N ILE A 79 -7.44 -7.40 -4.47
CA ILE A 79 -8.12 -6.66 -3.40
C ILE A 79 -9.15 -5.62 -3.86
N ASP A 80 -9.33 -5.35 -5.14
CA ASP A 80 -10.11 -4.22 -5.64
C ASP A 80 -11.61 -4.30 -5.28
N ASN A 81 -12.19 -5.48 -5.31
CA ASN A 81 -13.60 -5.68 -5.04
C ASN A 81 -13.86 -6.96 -4.23
N SER A 82 -15.10 -7.11 -3.70
CA SER A 82 -15.48 -8.25 -2.84
C SER A 82 -15.41 -9.62 -3.53
N SER A 83 -15.25 -9.68 -4.84
CA SER A 83 -14.98 -10.94 -5.57
C SER A 83 -13.50 -11.22 -5.76
N SER A 84 -12.63 -10.28 -5.40
CA SER A 84 -11.18 -10.45 -5.42
C SER A 84 -10.77 -11.41 -4.29
N PRO A 85 -9.85 -12.36 -4.55
CA PRO A 85 -9.65 -13.51 -3.65
C PRO A 85 -9.24 -13.11 -2.23
N LEU A 86 -8.31 -12.17 -2.10
CA LEU A 86 -7.80 -11.76 -0.80
C LEU A 86 -8.81 -10.88 -0.06
N ARG A 87 -9.45 -9.95 -0.76
CA ARG A 87 -10.50 -9.12 -0.16
C ARG A 87 -11.68 -9.97 0.30
N HIS A 88 -12.13 -10.92 -0.51
CA HIS A 88 -13.21 -11.82 -0.15
C HIS A 88 -12.91 -12.60 1.14
N ALA A 89 -11.71 -13.14 1.25
CA ALA A 89 -11.30 -13.88 2.45
C ALA A 89 -11.30 -12.99 3.70
N LEU A 90 -10.88 -11.72 3.57
CA LEU A 90 -10.87 -10.76 4.69
C LEU A 90 -12.27 -10.24 5.05
N GLU A 91 -13.19 -10.11 4.09
CA GLU A 91 -14.56 -9.67 4.33
C GLU A 91 -15.46 -10.76 4.92
N THR A 92 -15.14 -12.03 4.68
CA THR A 92 -15.97 -13.16 5.10
C THR A 92 -15.51 -13.87 6.36
N THR A 93 -14.38 -13.46 6.93
CA THR A 93 -13.85 -14.04 8.18
C THR A 93 -14.42 -13.37 9.42
N ASP A 94 -14.46 -14.11 10.52
CA ASP A 94 -14.82 -13.63 11.90
C ASP A 94 -13.60 -13.31 12.75
N LEU A 95 -12.41 -13.31 12.15
CA LEU A 95 -11.16 -13.06 12.89
C LEU A 95 -10.97 -11.58 13.27
N GLY A 96 -11.72 -10.67 12.65
CA GLY A 96 -11.71 -9.24 12.92
C GLY A 96 -13.06 -8.61 12.65
N SER A 97 -13.23 -7.34 13.03
CA SER A 97 -14.48 -6.60 12.83
C SER A 97 -14.59 -5.97 11.43
N SER A 98 -13.46 -5.61 10.83
CA SER A 98 -13.41 -5.03 9.48
C SER A 98 -12.02 -5.13 8.87
N ILE A 99 -11.93 -4.82 7.57
CA ILE A 99 -10.64 -4.74 6.88
C ILE A 99 -9.85 -3.55 7.43
N SER A 100 -8.56 -3.74 7.65
CA SER A 100 -7.66 -2.67 8.07
C SER A 100 -7.63 -1.53 7.06
N PRO A 101 -7.67 -0.25 7.47
CA PRO A 101 -7.51 0.89 6.59
C PRO A 101 -6.14 0.93 5.90
N ILE A 102 -5.15 0.21 6.46
CA ILE A 102 -3.83 0.02 5.85
C ILE A 102 -3.91 -1.21 4.92
N MET A 103 -4.69 -1.10 3.84
CA MET A 103 -4.79 -2.17 2.84
C MET A 103 -4.47 -1.62 1.46
N GLY A 104 -3.61 -2.30 0.74
CA GLY A 104 -3.28 -1.98 -0.65
C GLY A 104 -1.80 -1.80 -0.92
N LEU A 105 -1.53 -1.25 -2.09
CA LEU A 105 -0.20 -0.91 -2.54
C LEU A 105 0.14 0.53 -2.14
N GLU A 106 1.22 0.72 -1.39
CA GLU A 106 1.77 2.02 -1.00
C GLU A 106 2.99 2.37 -1.86
N PRO A 107 2.85 3.30 -2.82
CA PRO A 107 3.92 3.67 -3.74
C PRO A 107 4.71 4.90 -3.34
N SER A 108 4.34 5.62 -2.28
CA SER A 108 4.95 6.91 -1.92
C SER A 108 6.36 6.78 -1.36
N ASN A 109 6.74 5.59 -0.92
CA ASN A 109 8.09 5.28 -0.45
C ASN A 109 9.02 4.93 -1.62
N LYS A 110 10.34 4.91 -1.35
CA LYS A 110 11.35 4.49 -2.33
C LYS A 110 11.16 3.04 -2.81
N GLU A 111 10.57 2.20 -1.95
CA GLU A 111 10.19 0.83 -2.27
C GLU A 111 8.69 0.66 -2.07
N LEU A 112 8.08 -0.10 -2.96
CA LEU A 112 6.67 -0.45 -2.89
C LEU A 112 6.40 -1.34 -1.68
N VAL A 113 5.36 -1.03 -0.94
CA VAL A 113 4.84 -1.87 0.13
C VAL A 113 3.43 -2.31 -0.25
N PHE A 114 3.18 -3.59 -0.22
CA PHE A 114 1.83 -4.13 -0.27
C PHE A 114 1.45 -4.59 1.13
N ALA A 115 0.30 -4.18 1.61
CA ALA A 115 -0.18 -4.49 2.94
C ALA A 115 -1.64 -4.93 2.92
N VAL A 116 -1.98 -5.91 3.75
CA VAL A 116 -3.35 -6.37 3.96
C VAL A 116 -3.55 -6.81 5.41
N GLY A 117 -4.75 -6.65 5.93
CA GLY A 117 -5.02 -7.04 7.31
C GLY A 117 -6.44 -6.74 7.77
N LEU A 118 -6.67 -6.93 9.04
CA LEU A 118 -7.94 -6.73 9.72
C LEU A 118 -7.77 -5.80 10.92
N GLU A 119 -8.81 -5.08 11.25
CA GLU A 119 -8.97 -4.35 12.51
C GLU A 119 -10.01 -5.01 13.42
N GLY A 120 -10.02 -4.65 14.70
CA GLY A 120 -10.90 -5.27 15.69
C GLY A 120 -10.52 -6.72 15.99
N VAL A 121 -9.23 -7.02 15.97
CA VAL A 121 -8.70 -8.37 16.12
C VAL A 121 -8.37 -8.67 17.58
N LEU A 122 -8.69 -9.87 18.04
CA LEU A 122 -8.20 -10.35 19.34
C LEU A 122 -6.69 -10.63 19.28
N PRO A 123 -5.91 -10.28 20.32
CA PRO A 123 -4.45 -10.38 20.31
C PRO A 123 -3.88 -11.76 20.01
N ASP A 124 -4.61 -12.83 20.38
CA ASP A 124 -4.24 -14.22 20.16
C ASP A 124 -4.50 -14.70 18.71
N LYS A 125 -5.22 -13.92 17.89
CA LYS A 125 -5.63 -14.27 16.53
C LYS A 125 -4.68 -13.83 15.42
N ALA A 126 -3.60 -13.14 15.74
CA ALA A 126 -2.66 -12.62 14.75
C ALA A 126 -2.12 -13.71 13.80
N LYS A 127 -1.76 -14.88 14.33
CA LYS A 127 -1.29 -16.01 13.51
C LYS A 127 -2.38 -16.64 12.63
N ASP A 128 -3.62 -16.58 13.05
CA ASP A 128 -4.73 -17.10 12.25
C ASP A 128 -5.00 -16.18 11.05
N ILE A 129 -4.84 -14.86 11.23
CA ILE A 129 -4.93 -13.88 10.13
C ILE A 129 -3.77 -14.05 9.14
N GLU A 130 -2.55 -14.23 9.64
CA GLU A 130 -1.40 -14.52 8.77
C GLU A 130 -1.68 -15.76 7.90
N LYS A 131 -2.16 -16.86 8.51
CA LYS A 131 -2.53 -18.07 7.77
C LYS A 131 -3.66 -17.86 6.77
N LEU A 132 -4.68 -17.08 7.14
CA LEU A 132 -5.77 -16.71 6.24
C LEU A 132 -5.25 -15.98 5.01
N VAL A 133 -4.41 -14.98 5.21
CA VAL A 133 -3.83 -14.16 4.14
C VAL A 133 -2.95 -15.02 3.22
N ILE A 134 -2.00 -15.77 3.78
CA ILE A 134 -1.10 -16.63 3.00
C ILE A 134 -1.89 -17.72 2.27
N GLY A 135 -2.81 -18.41 2.96
CA GLY A 135 -3.64 -19.46 2.34
C GLY A 135 -4.54 -18.92 1.20
N SER A 136 -5.02 -17.68 1.32
CA SER A 136 -5.79 -17.04 0.24
C SER A 136 -4.93 -16.73 -0.98
N LEU A 137 -3.69 -16.29 -0.78
CA LEU A 137 -2.73 -16.06 -1.86
C LEU A 137 -2.32 -17.38 -2.54
N GLU A 138 -2.05 -18.43 -1.77
CA GLU A 138 -1.74 -19.77 -2.28
C GLU A 138 -2.93 -20.34 -3.08
N SER A 139 -4.14 -20.17 -2.58
CA SER A 139 -5.36 -20.60 -3.28
C SER A 139 -5.54 -19.84 -4.61
N ALA A 140 -5.29 -18.53 -4.62
CA ALA A 140 -5.33 -17.74 -5.84
C ALA A 140 -4.25 -18.15 -6.85
N LEU A 141 -3.06 -18.52 -6.36
CA LEU A 141 -1.97 -19.01 -7.19
C LEU A 141 -2.29 -20.38 -7.81
N CYS A 142 -2.83 -21.32 -7.01
CA CYS A 142 -3.17 -22.67 -7.48
C CYS A 142 -4.43 -22.69 -8.36
N GLY A 143 -5.47 -21.92 -7.99
CA GLY A 143 -6.73 -21.87 -8.72
C GLY A 143 -6.70 -20.96 -9.95
N GLY A 144 -5.73 -20.07 -10.01
CA GLY A 144 -5.64 -19.04 -11.03
C GLY A 144 -6.72 -17.94 -10.86
N ILE A 145 -6.57 -16.88 -11.63
CA ILE A 145 -7.56 -15.83 -11.77
C ILE A 145 -8.20 -15.96 -13.15
N SER A 146 -9.53 -15.95 -13.22
CA SER A 146 -10.21 -16.13 -14.50
C SER A 146 -9.84 -15.02 -15.51
N GLN A 147 -9.75 -15.38 -16.79
CA GLN A 147 -9.39 -14.44 -17.85
C GLN A 147 -10.33 -13.22 -17.85
N SER A 148 -11.62 -13.42 -17.63
CA SER A 148 -12.59 -12.32 -17.55
C SER A 148 -12.29 -11.29 -16.46
N LYS A 149 -11.78 -11.71 -15.31
CA LYS A 149 -11.33 -10.80 -14.23
C LYS A 149 -10.05 -10.06 -14.61
N ILE A 150 -9.13 -10.74 -15.27
CA ILE A 150 -7.90 -10.15 -15.80
C ILE A 150 -8.24 -9.07 -16.83
N ASP A 151 -9.10 -9.36 -17.78
CA ASP A 151 -9.53 -8.43 -18.83
C ASP A 151 -10.26 -7.22 -18.24
N ALA A 152 -11.13 -7.43 -17.26
CA ALA A 152 -11.81 -6.34 -16.57
C ALA A 152 -10.85 -5.43 -15.81
N ALA A 153 -9.88 -5.98 -15.10
CA ALA A 153 -8.87 -5.20 -14.37
C ALA A 153 -7.94 -4.43 -15.33
N LEU A 154 -7.55 -5.02 -16.46
CA LEU A 154 -6.77 -4.34 -17.48
C LEU A 154 -7.54 -3.17 -18.09
N HIS A 155 -8.83 -3.38 -18.41
CA HIS A 155 -9.67 -2.33 -18.95
C HIS A 155 -9.86 -1.17 -17.95
N GLN A 156 -10.06 -1.46 -16.69
CA GLN A 156 -10.16 -0.45 -15.63
C GLN A 156 -8.85 0.34 -15.49
N LEU A 157 -7.71 -0.33 -15.54
CA LEU A 157 -6.39 0.29 -15.51
C LEU A 157 -6.19 1.22 -16.72
N GLU A 158 -6.58 0.78 -17.93
CA GLU A 158 -6.50 1.60 -19.14
C GLU A 158 -7.35 2.86 -19.02
N ILE A 159 -8.57 2.76 -18.52
CA ILE A 159 -9.45 3.92 -18.32
C ILE A 159 -8.82 4.91 -17.35
N SER A 160 -8.35 4.43 -16.19
CA SER A 160 -7.75 5.29 -15.16
C SER A 160 -6.52 6.04 -15.67
N GLN A 161 -5.69 5.41 -16.49
CA GLN A 161 -4.52 6.04 -17.09
C GLN A 161 -4.92 7.12 -18.13
N ARG A 162 -5.94 6.87 -18.92
CA ARG A 162 -6.46 7.84 -19.91
C ARG A 162 -7.10 9.05 -19.24
N GLU A 163 -7.83 8.87 -18.16
CA GLU A 163 -8.44 9.96 -17.40
C GLU A 163 -7.39 10.86 -16.77
N THR A 164 -6.33 10.30 -16.20
CA THR A 164 -5.23 11.06 -15.60
C THR A 164 -4.54 11.97 -16.64
N VAL A 165 -4.37 11.52 -17.87
CA VAL A 165 -3.79 12.31 -18.96
C VAL A 165 -4.71 13.48 -19.37
N SER A 166 -6.03 13.28 -19.34
CA SER A 166 -7.00 14.31 -19.72
C SER A 166 -6.92 15.56 -18.83
N TYR A 167 -6.71 15.43 -17.54
CA TYR A 167 -6.59 16.55 -16.60
C TYR A 167 -5.28 17.34 -16.74
N THR A 168 -4.22 16.74 -17.24
CA THR A 168 -2.91 17.42 -17.42
C THR A 168 -2.85 18.26 -18.70
N HIS A 169 -3.72 18.02 -19.67
CA HIS A 169 -3.75 18.76 -20.94
C HIS A 169 -4.73 19.96 -20.97
N LEU A 170 -5.44 20.25 -19.88
CA LEU A 170 -6.38 21.37 -19.75
C LEU A 170 -5.75 22.62 -19.10
N ARG A 171 -4.42 22.81 -19.22
CA ARG A 171 -3.73 24.05 -18.84
C ARG A 171 -3.01 24.69 -20.00
#